data_2bd1e69c23630babbd6a959182e8dfd0
#
_entry.id   2bd1e69c23630babbd6a959182e8dfd0
#
_cell.length_a   1.000
_cell.length_b   1.000
_cell.length_c   1.000
_cell.angle_alpha   90.00
_cell.angle_beta   90.00
_cell.angle_gamma   90.00
#
_symmetry.space_group_name_H-M   'P 1'
#
loop_
_entity.id
_entity.type
_entity.pdbx_description
1 polymer ?
#
loop_
_entity_poly.entity_id
_entity_poly.type
_entity_poly.pdbx_seq_one_letter_code
_entity_poly.pdbx_strand_id
1 'polypeptide(L)'
;NLSIAALVLLSVLFFNRCRNKYLRMSSIVLGLCLGYGLAFALGKVDMSSLNVEMLMSFNIPQPFKYGVEFNVSSFIAIGLVYLITAIEATGDVTANSMISGLPIEGDSYLKRVSGGVMADGFNSFLAGVFNSFPNSIFAQNNGIIQLTGVASRYVGYYIAAMLVLLGLFPIVGAVFSLMPDPVLGGATSVSYTHLTLPTKL
;
A
#
# COMPACT_ATOMS: atom_id res chain seq x y z
N ASN A 1 11.37 -20.60 -9.32
CA ASN A 1 10.45 -19.60 -8.72
C ASN A 1 10.76 -19.35 -7.24
N LEU A 2 10.97 -20.39 -6.41
CA LEU A 2 11.30 -20.24 -5.00
C LEU A 2 12.64 -19.51 -4.77
N SER A 3 13.62 -19.73 -5.62
CA SER A 3 14.94 -19.08 -5.56
C SER A 3 14.87 -17.56 -5.75
N ILE A 4 14.00 -17.08 -6.64
CA ILE A 4 13.80 -15.64 -6.86
C ILE A 4 13.11 -15.02 -5.63
N ALA A 5 12.07 -15.66 -5.12
CA ALA A 5 11.38 -15.20 -3.92
C ALA A 5 12.33 -15.12 -2.70
N ALA A 6 13.14 -16.16 -2.50
CA ALA A 6 14.15 -16.21 -1.45
C ALA A 6 15.21 -15.10 -1.61
N LEU A 7 15.66 -14.85 -2.84
CA LEU A 7 16.63 -13.80 -3.12
C LEU A 7 16.06 -12.40 -2.84
N VAL A 8 14.82 -12.14 -3.25
CA VAL A 8 14.13 -10.88 -2.95
C VAL A 8 14.00 -10.69 -1.44
N LEU A 9 13.52 -11.71 -0.73
CA LEU A 9 13.38 -11.71 0.72
C LEU A 9 14.72 -11.41 1.40
N LEU A 10 15.80 -12.12 1.02
CA LEU A 10 17.14 -11.91 1.58
C LEU A 10 17.68 -10.51 1.26
N SER A 11 17.43 -10.00 0.05
CA SER A 11 17.83 -8.64 -0.34
C SER A 11 17.13 -7.59 0.51
N VAL A 12 15.81 -7.72 0.72
CA VAL A 12 15.06 -6.80 1.57
C VAL A 12 15.57 -6.85 3.02
N LEU A 13 15.79 -8.04 3.57
CA LEU A 13 16.33 -8.21 4.92
C LEU A 13 17.74 -7.60 5.05
N PHE A 14 18.58 -7.78 4.03
CA PHE A 14 19.94 -7.21 4.00
C PHE A 14 19.89 -5.67 4.01
N PHE A 15 19.12 -5.06 3.12
CA PHE A 15 18.99 -3.59 3.08
C PHE A 15 18.34 -3.04 4.34
N ASN A 16 17.37 -3.74 4.91
CA ASN A 16 16.73 -3.33 6.15
C ASN A 16 17.69 -3.35 7.35
N ARG A 17 18.72 -4.20 7.30
CA ARG A 17 19.75 -4.26 8.34
C ARG A 17 20.91 -3.27 8.11
N CYS A 18 20.95 -2.55 7.00
CA CYS A 18 21.95 -1.56 6.71
C CYS A 18 21.90 -0.39 7.70
N ARG A 19 23.09 0.11 8.05
CA ARG A 19 23.27 1.26 8.96
C ARG A 19 22.75 2.57 8.37
N ASN A 20 22.70 2.66 7.03
CA ASN A 20 22.24 3.83 6.33
C ASN A 20 20.69 3.90 6.38
N LYS A 21 20.18 5.00 6.96
CA LYS A 21 18.73 5.25 7.12
C LYS A 21 17.96 5.19 5.79
N TYR A 22 18.53 5.76 4.72
CA TYR A 22 17.89 5.78 3.40
C TYR A 22 17.80 4.40 2.76
N LEU A 23 18.86 3.58 2.84
CA LEU A 23 18.86 2.21 2.34
C LEU A 23 17.85 1.34 3.10
N ARG A 24 17.75 1.53 4.41
CA ARG A 24 16.78 0.81 5.24
C ARG A 24 15.34 1.19 4.91
N MET A 25 15.05 2.47 4.69
CA MET A 25 13.71 2.94 4.30
C MET A 25 13.29 2.46 2.90
N SER A 26 14.24 2.38 1.98
CA SER A 26 14.01 1.93 0.59
C SER A 26 14.20 0.42 0.40
N SER A 27 14.35 -0.36 1.48
CA SER A 27 14.71 -1.78 1.41
C SER A 27 13.76 -2.61 0.55
N ILE A 28 12.44 -2.37 0.68
CA ILE A 28 11.42 -3.09 -0.11
C ILE A 28 11.54 -2.72 -1.59
N VAL A 29 11.65 -1.43 -1.90
CA VAL A 29 11.77 -0.95 -3.29
C VAL A 29 13.05 -1.48 -3.94
N LEU A 30 14.18 -1.44 -3.22
CA LEU A 30 15.45 -1.98 -3.70
C LEU A 30 15.39 -3.49 -3.91
N GLY A 31 14.75 -4.22 -2.99
CA GLY A 31 14.53 -5.66 -3.13
C GLY A 31 13.66 -6.01 -4.33
N LEU A 32 12.57 -5.26 -4.54
CA LEU A 32 11.71 -5.41 -5.72
C LEU A 32 12.48 -5.11 -7.02
N CYS A 33 13.25 -4.02 -7.08
CA CYS A 33 14.06 -3.67 -8.27
C CYS A 33 15.08 -4.77 -8.59
N LEU A 34 15.78 -5.29 -7.58
CA LEU A 34 16.73 -6.39 -7.77
C LEU A 34 16.04 -7.68 -8.23
N GLY A 35 14.93 -8.03 -7.59
CA GLY A 35 14.16 -9.22 -7.95
C GLY A 35 13.58 -9.15 -9.36
N TYR A 36 13.05 -7.99 -9.73
CA TYR A 36 12.52 -7.74 -11.07
C TYR A 36 13.63 -7.75 -12.12
N GLY A 37 14.77 -7.09 -11.86
CA GLY A 37 15.94 -7.11 -12.73
C GLY A 37 16.48 -8.52 -12.96
N LEU A 38 16.54 -9.34 -11.90
CA LEU A 38 16.93 -10.74 -12.01
C LEU A 38 15.92 -11.57 -12.80
N ALA A 39 14.62 -11.38 -12.55
CA ALA A 39 13.56 -12.07 -13.29
C ALA A 39 13.60 -11.71 -14.78
N PHE A 40 13.89 -10.46 -15.11
CA PHE A 40 14.10 -9.98 -16.47
C PHE A 40 15.30 -10.65 -17.13
N ALA A 41 16.45 -10.68 -16.45
CA ALA A 41 17.68 -11.32 -16.94
C ALA A 41 17.52 -12.83 -17.16
N LEU A 42 16.64 -13.48 -16.39
CA LEU A 42 16.31 -14.90 -16.54
C LEU A 42 15.21 -15.18 -17.58
N GLY A 43 14.74 -14.16 -18.30
CA GLY A 43 13.68 -14.28 -19.30
C GLY A 43 12.31 -14.69 -18.75
N LYS A 44 12.06 -14.43 -17.47
CA LYS A 44 10.79 -14.78 -16.79
C LYS A 44 9.75 -13.66 -16.82
N VAL A 45 10.08 -12.52 -17.41
CA VAL A 45 9.18 -11.39 -17.60
C VAL A 45 8.62 -11.48 -19.01
N ASP A 46 7.31 -11.69 -19.13
CA ASP A 46 6.64 -11.77 -20.41
C ASP A 46 6.34 -10.36 -20.96
N MET A 47 7.22 -9.87 -21.82
CA MET A 47 7.08 -8.55 -22.45
C MET A 47 6.03 -8.54 -23.58
N SER A 48 5.57 -9.70 -24.04
CA SER A 48 4.59 -9.80 -25.15
C SER A 48 3.21 -9.29 -24.76
N SER A 49 2.92 -9.26 -23.47
CA SER A 49 1.66 -8.73 -22.91
C SER A 49 1.60 -7.20 -22.87
N LEU A 50 2.71 -6.51 -23.15
CA LEU A 50 2.77 -5.05 -23.22
C LEU A 50 2.24 -4.56 -24.56
N ASN A 51 1.03 -4.02 -24.56
CA ASN A 51 0.54 -3.23 -25.68
C ASN A 51 1.06 -1.80 -25.57
N VAL A 52 2.01 -1.41 -26.43
CA VAL A 52 2.67 -0.11 -26.40
C VAL A 52 1.67 1.04 -26.57
N GLU A 53 0.62 0.85 -27.36
CA GLU A 53 -0.45 1.85 -27.54
C GLU A 53 -1.21 2.09 -26.23
N MET A 54 -1.43 1.03 -25.44
CA MET A 54 -2.10 1.10 -24.14
C MET A 54 -1.23 1.82 -23.08
N LEU A 55 0.10 1.73 -23.21
CA LEU A 55 1.05 2.38 -22.30
C LEU A 55 1.08 3.89 -22.44
N MET A 56 0.82 4.41 -23.63
CA MET A 56 0.80 5.84 -23.92
C MET A 56 -0.60 6.45 -23.83
N SER A 57 -1.62 5.66 -23.56
CA SER A 57 -2.98 6.15 -23.40
C SER A 57 -3.17 6.87 -22.06
N PHE A 58 -3.96 7.93 -22.07
CA PHE A 58 -4.38 8.59 -20.85
C PHE A 58 -5.67 7.95 -20.37
N ASN A 59 -5.66 7.36 -19.18
CA ASN A 59 -6.81 6.64 -18.68
C ASN A 59 -7.55 7.47 -17.64
N ILE A 60 -8.77 7.90 -17.98
CA ILE A 60 -9.64 8.61 -17.06
C ILE A 60 -10.56 7.58 -16.38
N PRO A 61 -10.58 7.52 -15.04
CA PRO A 61 -11.48 6.64 -14.32
C PRO A 61 -12.95 6.92 -14.67
N GLN A 62 -13.68 5.90 -15.10
CA GLN A 62 -15.09 6.01 -15.41
C GLN A 62 -15.92 5.48 -14.24
N PRO A 63 -16.82 6.28 -13.65
CA PRO A 63 -17.69 5.79 -12.59
C PRO A 63 -18.66 4.73 -13.13
N PHE A 64 -18.95 3.72 -12.31
CA PHE A 64 -19.90 2.64 -12.61
C PHE A 64 -19.69 1.91 -13.94
N LYS A 65 -18.44 1.79 -14.40
CA LYS A 65 -18.09 1.16 -15.69
C LYS A 65 -18.66 -0.24 -15.86
N TYR A 66 -18.78 -1.01 -14.78
CA TYR A 66 -19.30 -2.40 -14.78
C TYR A 66 -20.76 -2.49 -14.32
N GLY A 67 -21.42 -1.35 -14.12
CA GLY A 67 -22.76 -1.31 -13.56
C GLY A 67 -22.79 -1.44 -12.04
N VAL A 68 -24.00 -1.50 -11.48
CA VAL A 68 -24.24 -1.70 -10.05
C VAL A 68 -25.16 -2.89 -9.88
N GLU A 69 -24.69 -3.90 -9.16
CA GLU A 69 -25.49 -5.06 -8.80
C GLU A 69 -25.48 -5.23 -7.28
N PHE A 70 -26.62 -5.48 -6.69
CA PHE A 70 -26.74 -5.71 -5.27
C PHE A 70 -26.94 -7.20 -4.98
N ASN A 71 -26.00 -7.77 -4.22
CA ASN A 71 -26.08 -9.15 -3.76
C ASN A 71 -25.98 -9.20 -2.24
N VAL A 72 -27.00 -9.76 -1.57
CA VAL A 72 -27.11 -9.81 -0.11
C VAL A 72 -25.94 -10.57 0.53
N SER A 73 -25.51 -11.68 -0.07
CA SER A 73 -24.39 -12.47 0.46
C SER A 73 -23.07 -11.68 0.44
N SER A 74 -22.80 -11.01 -0.69
CA SER A 74 -21.63 -10.16 -0.83
C SER A 74 -21.69 -8.95 0.11
N PHE A 75 -22.86 -8.37 0.30
CA PHE A 75 -23.07 -7.25 1.22
C PHE A 75 -22.74 -7.65 2.67
N ILE A 76 -23.23 -8.82 3.13
CA ILE A 76 -22.93 -9.31 4.48
C ILE A 76 -21.45 -9.61 4.63
N ALA A 77 -20.84 -10.32 3.66
CA ALA A 77 -19.43 -10.68 3.71
C ALA A 77 -18.52 -9.44 3.76
N ILE A 78 -18.76 -8.46 2.89
CA ILE A 78 -18.01 -7.20 2.86
C ILE A 78 -18.27 -6.39 4.13
N GLY A 79 -19.51 -6.34 4.63
CA GLY A 79 -19.87 -5.65 5.86
C GLY A 79 -19.11 -6.18 7.08
N LEU A 80 -18.93 -7.50 7.19
CA LEU A 80 -18.11 -8.09 8.25
C LEU A 80 -16.63 -7.70 8.14
N VAL A 81 -16.09 -7.68 6.92
CA VAL A 81 -14.71 -7.22 6.68
C VAL A 81 -14.57 -5.75 7.07
N TYR A 82 -15.55 -4.90 6.76
CA TYR A 82 -15.53 -3.49 7.14
C TYR A 82 -15.55 -3.24 8.65
N LEU A 83 -16.19 -4.10 9.43
CA LEU A 83 -16.10 -4.00 10.89
C LEU A 83 -14.65 -4.21 11.38
N ILE A 84 -13.94 -5.16 10.78
CA ILE A 84 -12.53 -5.41 11.10
C ILE A 84 -11.68 -4.22 10.66
N THR A 85 -11.88 -3.70 9.46
CA THR A 85 -11.17 -2.53 8.93
C THR A 85 -11.38 -1.27 9.79
N ALA A 86 -12.60 -1.07 10.31
CA ALA A 86 -12.88 0.05 11.22
C ALA A 86 -12.10 -0.05 12.55
N ILE A 87 -11.94 -1.26 13.08
CA ILE A 87 -11.12 -1.52 14.28
C ILE A 87 -9.64 -1.26 13.97
N GLU A 88 -9.15 -1.76 12.82
CA GLU A 88 -7.79 -1.52 12.33
C GLU A 88 -7.53 -0.01 12.17
N ALA A 89 -8.41 0.71 11.48
CA ALA A 89 -8.31 2.16 11.29
C ALA A 89 -8.25 2.92 12.63
N THR A 90 -9.02 2.48 13.63
CA THR A 90 -8.97 3.05 14.98
C THR A 90 -7.60 2.85 15.62
N GLY A 91 -7.02 1.66 15.49
CA GLY A 91 -5.68 1.33 15.97
C GLY A 91 -4.60 2.19 15.30
N ASP A 92 -4.67 2.34 13.98
CA ASP A 92 -3.69 3.10 13.20
C ASP A 92 -3.74 4.61 13.48
N VAL A 93 -4.95 5.18 13.61
CA VAL A 93 -5.11 6.59 14.01
C VAL A 93 -4.57 6.83 15.42
N THR A 94 -4.75 5.85 16.32
CA THR A 94 -4.20 5.90 17.68
C THR A 94 -2.67 5.87 17.64
N ALA A 95 -2.09 4.90 16.93
CA ALA A 95 -0.65 4.76 16.77
C ALA A 95 -0.02 6.02 16.13
N ASN A 96 -0.66 6.55 15.08
CA ASN A 96 -0.23 7.80 14.44
C ASN A 96 -0.28 8.99 15.40
N SER A 97 -1.33 9.08 16.22
CA SER A 97 -1.44 10.14 17.24
C SER A 97 -0.31 10.06 18.27
N MET A 98 0.00 8.84 18.74
CA MET A 98 1.12 8.62 19.68
C MET A 98 2.47 9.02 19.07
N ILE A 99 2.78 8.57 17.86
CA ILE A 99 4.03 8.88 17.16
C ILE A 99 4.17 10.38 16.88
N SER A 100 3.04 11.06 16.65
CA SER A 100 2.99 12.50 16.40
C SER A 100 2.97 13.34 17.69
N GLY A 101 3.06 12.72 18.86
CA GLY A 101 3.03 13.42 20.16
C GLY A 101 1.67 14.06 20.49
N LEU A 102 0.59 13.57 19.90
CA LEU A 102 -0.76 14.06 20.12
C LEU A 102 -1.45 13.27 21.24
N PRO A 103 -2.34 13.91 22.04
CA PRO A 103 -3.07 13.22 23.10
C PRO A 103 -3.95 12.09 22.53
N ILE A 104 -3.95 10.95 23.23
CA ILE A 104 -4.75 9.77 22.89
C ILE A 104 -6.00 9.63 23.76
N GLU A 105 -6.38 10.70 24.44
CA GLU A 105 -7.56 10.78 25.30
C GLU A 105 -8.32 12.07 25.04
N GLY A 106 -9.57 12.11 25.47
CA GLY A 106 -10.44 13.27 25.41
C GLY A 106 -11.08 13.51 24.03
N ASP A 107 -11.90 14.58 23.95
CA ASP A 107 -12.73 14.88 22.77
C ASP A 107 -11.94 15.07 21.48
N SER A 108 -10.75 15.65 21.55
CA SER A 108 -9.89 15.87 20.38
C SER A 108 -9.39 14.55 19.77
N TYR A 109 -9.13 13.56 20.60
CA TYR A 109 -8.77 12.21 20.16
C TYR A 109 -9.97 11.50 19.53
N LEU A 110 -11.14 11.52 20.17
CA LEU A 110 -12.35 10.90 19.64
C LEU A 110 -12.74 11.51 18.27
N LYS A 111 -12.60 12.81 18.09
CA LYS A 111 -12.82 13.49 16.80
C LYS A 111 -11.83 13.01 15.72
N ARG A 112 -10.55 12.79 16.07
CA ARG A 112 -9.56 12.25 15.12
C ARG A 112 -9.88 10.82 14.71
N VAL A 113 -10.20 9.95 15.67
CA VAL A 113 -10.58 8.56 15.39
C VAL A 113 -11.83 8.51 14.52
N SER A 114 -12.89 9.21 14.92
CA SER A 114 -14.13 9.27 14.15
C SER A 114 -13.92 9.83 12.75
N GLY A 115 -13.14 10.90 12.62
CA GLY A 115 -12.79 11.50 11.33
C GLY A 115 -11.95 10.56 10.45
N GLY A 116 -11.00 9.84 11.03
CA GLY A 116 -10.16 8.86 10.33
C GLY A 116 -10.98 7.69 9.79
N VAL A 117 -11.81 7.08 10.63
CA VAL A 117 -12.69 5.96 10.22
C VAL A 117 -13.69 6.42 9.17
N MET A 118 -14.27 7.62 9.33
CA MET A 118 -15.20 8.17 8.35
C MET A 118 -14.51 8.46 7.00
N ALA A 119 -13.29 8.98 7.01
CA ALA A 119 -12.51 9.22 5.79
C ALA A 119 -12.15 7.91 5.08
N ASP A 120 -11.78 6.86 5.81
CA ASP A 120 -11.49 5.54 5.27
C ASP A 120 -12.72 4.93 4.60
N GLY A 121 -13.88 4.97 5.26
CA GLY A 121 -15.15 4.51 4.70
C GLY A 121 -15.57 5.31 3.45
N PHE A 122 -15.38 6.63 3.47
CA PHE A 122 -15.70 7.48 2.32
C PHE A 122 -14.78 7.21 1.12
N ASN A 123 -13.48 7.00 1.36
CA ASN A 123 -12.54 6.61 0.31
C ASN A 123 -12.89 5.25 -0.30
N SER A 124 -13.30 4.29 0.51
CA SER A 124 -13.74 2.98 0.03
C SER A 124 -15.04 3.06 -0.77
N PHE A 125 -15.97 3.94 -0.38
CA PHE A 125 -17.15 4.23 -1.17
C PHE A 125 -16.78 4.82 -2.55
N LEU A 126 -15.89 5.80 -2.59
CA LEU A 126 -15.37 6.35 -3.85
C LEU A 126 -14.67 5.29 -4.69
N ALA A 127 -13.86 4.43 -4.08
CA ALA A 127 -13.21 3.32 -4.77
C ALA A 127 -14.24 2.40 -5.45
N GLY A 128 -15.35 2.08 -4.77
CA GLY A 128 -16.46 1.31 -5.36
C GLY A 128 -17.11 2.03 -6.55
N VAL A 129 -17.33 3.34 -6.44
CA VAL A 129 -17.90 4.15 -7.56
C VAL A 129 -16.99 4.10 -8.78
N PHE A 130 -15.67 4.15 -8.59
CA PHE A 130 -14.67 4.12 -9.67
C PHE A 130 -14.17 2.71 -10.01
N ASN A 131 -14.87 1.67 -9.57
CA ASN A 131 -14.58 0.26 -9.88
C ASN A 131 -13.18 -0.18 -9.43
N SER A 132 -12.72 0.34 -8.29
CA SER A 132 -11.47 -0.01 -7.65
C SER A 132 -11.72 -0.85 -6.39
N PHE A 133 -10.64 -1.38 -5.82
CA PHE A 133 -10.70 -2.12 -4.57
C PHE A 133 -10.94 -1.19 -3.38
N PRO A 134 -11.57 -1.69 -2.29
CA PRO A 134 -11.69 -0.94 -1.04
C PRO A 134 -10.33 -0.49 -0.54
N ASN A 135 -10.27 0.71 0.00
CA ASN A 135 -9.07 1.26 0.60
C ASN A 135 -8.98 0.87 2.08
N SER A 136 -7.79 0.82 2.60
CA SER A 136 -7.51 0.71 4.03
C SER A 136 -6.31 1.57 4.41
N ILE A 137 -6.19 1.89 5.69
CA ILE A 137 -5.06 2.65 6.22
C ILE A 137 -3.82 1.76 6.22
N PHE A 138 -2.68 2.30 5.78
CA PHE A 138 -1.41 1.57 5.74
C PHE A 138 -0.60 1.84 7.01
N ALA A 139 -0.61 0.90 7.94
CA ALA A 139 0.16 0.95 9.20
C ALA A 139 1.67 1.15 8.99
N GLN A 140 2.22 0.67 7.87
CA GLN A 140 3.63 0.84 7.51
C GLN A 140 4.04 2.31 7.41
N ASN A 141 3.13 3.22 7.08
CA ASN A 141 3.39 4.66 7.04
C ASN A 141 3.73 5.22 8.42
N ASN A 142 3.17 4.66 9.49
CA ASN A 142 3.51 5.02 10.86
C ASN A 142 4.99 4.75 11.17
N GLY A 143 5.53 3.63 10.66
CA GLY A 143 6.95 3.32 10.76
C GLY A 143 7.83 4.33 10.00
N ILE A 144 7.39 4.82 8.84
CA ILE A 144 8.12 5.85 8.07
C ILE A 144 8.12 7.17 8.83
N ILE A 145 6.99 7.59 9.40
CA ILE A 145 6.89 8.81 10.22
C ILE A 145 7.85 8.71 11.42
N GLN A 146 7.86 7.58 12.11
CA GLN A 146 8.75 7.36 13.26
C GLN A 146 10.23 7.41 12.87
N LEU A 147 10.60 6.85 11.71
CA LEU A 147 11.99 6.84 11.22
C LEU A 147 12.46 8.21 10.73
N THR A 148 11.58 8.97 10.08
CA THR A 148 11.93 10.28 9.50
C THR A 148 11.77 11.44 10.49
N GLY A 149 10.89 11.28 11.47
CA GLY A 149 10.45 12.36 12.35
C GLY A 149 9.54 13.38 11.65
N VAL A 150 9.03 13.08 10.45
CA VAL A 150 8.17 13.98 9.67
C VAL A 150 6.73 13.52 9.76
N ALA A 151 5.93 14.18 10.58
CA ALA A 151 4.50 13.93 10.79
C ALA A 151 3.61 15.03 10.19
N SER A 152 4.07 15.71 9.14
CA SER A 152 3.34 16.82 8.54
C SER A 152 2.23 16.33 7.60
N ARG A 153 1.01 16.81 7.79
CA ARG A 153 -0.13 16.54 6.89
C ARG A 153 0.11 17.01 5.44
N TYR A 154 0.99 17.99 5.23
CA TYR A 154 1.33 18.47 3.89
C TYR A 154 2.02 17.40 3.05
N VAL A 155 2.79 16.50 3.66
CA VAL A 155 3.39 15.34 2.96
C VAL A 155 2.29 14.46 2.36
N GLY A 156 1.16 14.28 3.05
CA GLY A 156 0.00 13.55 2.54
C GLY A 156 -0.57 14.15 1.26
N TYR A 157 -0.64 15.47 1.14
CA TYR A 157 -1.10 16.13 -0.10
C TYR A 157 -0.15 15.90 -1.27
N TYR A 158 1.17 15.94 -1.03
CA TYR A 158 2.16 15.61 -2.08
C TYR A 158 2.06 14.14 -2.50
N ILE A 159 1.91 13.23 -1.55
CA ILE A 159 1.70 11.81 -1.85
C ILE A 159 0.43 11.61 -2.68
N ALA A 160 -0.68 12.24 -2.28
CA ALA A 160 -1.94 12.16 -3.03
C ALA A 160 -1.78 12.69 -4.46
N ALA A 161 -1.14 13.83 -4.64
CA ALA A 161 -0.87 14.38 -5.96
C ALA A 161 -0.02 13.45 -6.83
N MET A 162 1.04 12.85 -6.25
CA MET A 162 1.88 11.88 -6.95
C MET A 162 1.10 10.62 -7.32
N LEU A 163 0.25 10.10 -6.43
CA LEU A 163 -0.57 8.92 -6.71
C LEU A 163 -1.60 9.19 -7.81
N VAL A 164 -2.21 10.39 -7.84
CA VAL A 164 -3.11 10.80 -8.93
C VAL A 164 -2.36 10.82 -10.26
N LEU A 165 -1.19 11.43 -10.30
CA LEU A 165 -0.36 11.47 -11.51
C LEU A 165 0.01 10.05 -11.98
N LEU A 166 0.45 9.18 -11.07
CA LEU A 166 0.78 7.79 -11.39
C LEU A 166 -0.44 7.01 -11.88
N GLY A 167 -1.63 7.27 -11.30
CA GLY A 167 -2.87 6.61 -11.70
C GLY A 167 -3.37 7.03 -13.09
N LEU A 168 -3.02 8.24 -13.56
CA LEU A 168 -3.36 8.70 -14.90
C LEU A 168 -2.51 8.07 -16.00
N PHE A 169 -1.35 7.50 -15.65
CA PHE A 169 -0.44 6.87 -16.61
C PHE A 169 -0.46 5.34 -16.46
N PRO A 170 -1.13 4.59 -17.37
CA PRO A 170 -1.23 3.13 -17.29
C PRO A 170 0.12 2.41 -17.30
N ILE A 171 1.17 3.05 -17.80
CA ILE A 171 2.53 2.48 -17.87
C ILE A 171 3.02 2.01 -16.49
N VAL A 172 2.71 2.74 -15.44
CA VAL A 172 3.13 2.38 -14.07
C VAL A 172 2.44 1.09 -13.63
N GLY A 173 1.13 1.00 -13.84
CA GLY A 173 0.35 -0.21 -13.56
C GLY A 173 0.83 -1.41 -14.38
N ALA A 174 1.13 -1.20 -15.67
CA ALA A 174 1.64 -2.23 -16.56
C ALA A 174 3.00 -2.79 -16.10
N VAL A 175 3.92 -1.92 -15.67
CA VAL A 175 5.22 -2.36 -15.12
C VAL A 175 5.02 -3.23 -13.88
N PHE A 176 4.10 -2.86 -12.99
CA PHE A 176 3.79 -3.67 -11.81
C PHE A 176 3.08 -4.99 -12.17
N SER A 177 2.18 -5.00 -13.15
CA SER A 177 1.48 -6.20 -13.57
C SER A 177 2.38 -7.24 -14.27
N LEU A 178 3.50 -6.80 -14.84
CA LEU A 178 4.53 -7.67 -15.43
C LEU A 178 5.43 -8.32 -14.37
N MET A 179 5.34 -7.87 -13.12
CA MET A 179 6.20 -8.38 -12.06
C MET A 179 5.81 -9.82 -11.72
N PRO A 180 6.74 -10.78 -11.85
CA PRO A 180 6.44 -12.18 -11.54
C PRO A 180 6.02 -12.39 -10.09
N ASP A 181 5.04 -13.27 -9.85
CA ASP A 181 4.54 -13.62 -8.52
C ASP A 181 5.62 -13.94 -7.48
N PRO A 182 6.73 -14.62 -7.82
CA PRO A 182 7.81 -14.88 -6.86
C PRO A 182 8.49 -13.61 -6.35
N VAL A 183 8.54 -12.54 -7.16
CA VAL A 183 9.13 -11.26 -6.76
C VAL A 183 8.21 -10.55 -5.77
N LEU A 184 6.92 -10.49 -6.09
CA LEU A 184 5.88 -9.91 -5.21
C LEU A 184 5.78 -10.71 -3.91
N GLY A 185 5.72 -12.04 -3.99
CA GLY A 185 5.63 -12.92 -2.82
C GLY A 185 6.82 -12.79 -1.87
N GLY A 186 8.05 -12.64 -2.40
CA GLY A 186 9.24 -12.40 -1.60
C GLY A 186 9.19 -11.07 -0.84
N ALA A 187 8.73 -10.01 -1.48
CA ALA A 187 8.63 -8.69 -0.87
C ALA A 187 7.51 -8.59 0.17
N THR A 188 6.34 -9.15 -0.12
CA THR A 188 5.18 -9.14 0.79
C THR A 188 5.44 -9.96 2.05
N SER A 189 6.15 -11.08 1.95
CA SER A 189 6.53 -11.90 3.11
C SER A 189 7.29 -11.09 4.17
N VAL A 190 8.16 -10.16 3.75
CA VAL A 190 8.88 -9.28 4.70
C VAL A 190 7.94 -8.26 5.33
N SER A 191 7.03 -7.70 4.54
CA SER A 191 6.08 -6.68 5.01
C SER A 191 5.22 -7.21 6.17
N TYR A 192 4.75 -8.45 6.07
CA TYR A 192 3.96 -9.09 7.12
C TYR A 192 4.78 -9.49 8.34
N THR A 193 6.03 -9.93 8.19
CA THR A 193 6.87 -10.31 9.33
C THR A 193 7.24 -9.12 10.22
N HIS A 194 7.33 -7.91 9.66
CA HIS A 194 7.55 -6.70 10.45
C HIS A 194 6.36 -6.26 11.30
N LEU A 195 5.14 -6.62 10.90
CA LEU A 195 3.92 -6.34 11.67
C LEU A 195 3.75 -7.27 12.88
N THR A 196 4.35 -8.46 12.83
CA THR A 196 4.19 -9.49 13.87
C THR A 196 5.31 -9.52 14.90
N LEU A 197 6.45 -8.87 14.63
CA LEU A 197 7.52 -8.76 15.62
C LEU A 197 7.21 -7.62 16.59
N PRO A 198 7.08 -7.90 17.91
CA PRO A 198 6.92 -6.85 18.90
C PRO A 198 8.14 -5.94 18.80
N THR A 199 7.93 -4.72 18.35
CA THR A 199 8.92 -3.66 18.53
C THR A 199 9.13 -3.53 20.03
N LYS A 200 10.29 -3.95 20.52
CA LYS A 200 10.67 -3.64 21.90
C LYS A 200 10.62 -2.13 22.04
N LEU A 201 9.65 -1.65 22.80
CA LEU A 201 9.57 -0.32 23.34
C LEU A 201 10.78 -0.06 24.25
#